data_cfe24f3a90a00ac8f5737cb4a97968a5
#
_entry.id   cfe24f3a90a00ac8f5737cb4a97968a5
#
_cell.length_a   1.000
_cell.length_b   1.000
_cell.length_c   1.000
_cell.angle_alpha   90.00
_cell.angle_beta   90.00
_cell.angle_gamma   90.00
#
_symmetry.space_group_name_H-M   'P 1'
#
loop_
_entity.id
_entity.type
_entity.pdbx_description
1 polymer ?
#
loop_
_entity_poly.entity_id
_entity_poly.type
_entity_poly.pdbx_seq_one_letter_code
_entity_poly.pdbx_strand_id
1 'polypeptide(L)'
;MGEVHCPSCATLSGMNVPPGGILYDDSHWVVFLRARPLLVPGQGFIVLKRHCEHLNQLTFAELAALGPILHHTQCAYDRVLRPAKVHFGLYAEGVRHLHLHIIPRMPTMPAGNIPMTFLHVWTGLLASMRLKRPFSDAIVADVGGHLRQAFAVIVNNDTIGNTQSGQN
;
A
#
# COMPACT_ATOMS: atom_id res chain seq x y z
N MET A 1 -25.95 1.31 8.50
CA MET A 1 -26.34 1.42 7.09
C MET A 1 -25.29 2.27 6.36
N GLY A 2 -24.26 1.67 5.77
CA GLY A 2 -23.14 2.38 5.13
C GLY A 2 -22.18 1.47 4.36
N GLU A 3 -22.36 0.17 4.38
CA GLU A 3 -21.40 -0.78 3.84
C GLU A 3 -21.51 -1.06 2.33
N VAL A 4 -22.64 -0.69 1.69
CA VAL A 4 -22.95 -1.15 0.32
C VAL A 4 -22.14 -0.44 -0.78
N HIS A 5 -21.42 0.65 -0.48
CA HIS A 5 -20.67 1.41 -1.50
C HIS A 5 -19.21 1.75 -1.16
N CYS A 6 -18.60 1.10 -0.17
CA CYS A 6 -17.20 1.35 0.17
C CYS A 6 -16.26 0.56 -0.77
N PRO A 7 -15.43 1.23 -1.60
CA PRO A 7 -14.50 0.54 -2.51
C PRO A 7 -13.49 -0.37 -1.79
N SER A 8 -13.02 0.04 -0.61
CA SER A 8 -12.11 -0.79 0.20
C SER A 8 -12.78 -2.05 0.69
N CYS A 9 -14.03 -1.97 1.19
CA CYS A 9 -14.80 -3.15 1.60
C CYS A 9 -15.04 -4.09 0.40
N ALA A 10 -15.33 -3.55 -0.78
CA ALA A 10 -15.49 -4.33 -2.01
C ALA A 10 -14.19 -5.06 -2.40
N THR A 11 -13.04 -4.42 -2.26
CA THR A 11 -11.74 -5.07 -2.50
C THR A 11 -11.48 -6.17 -1.46
N LEU A 12 -11.74 -5.90 -0.18
CA LEU A 12 -11.54 -6.86 0.91
C LEU A 12 -12.45 -8.09 0.80
N SER A 13 -13.67 -7.92 0.25
CA SER A 13 -14.60 -9.03 0.00
C SER A 13 -14.31 -9.80 -1.31
N GLY A 14 -13.26 -9.41 -2.06
CA GLY A 14 -12.89 -10.05 -3.32
C GLY A 14 -13.66 -9.58 -4.55
N MET A 15 -14.59 -8.63 -4.42
CA MET A 15 -15.36 -8.12 -5.57
C MET A 15 -14.52 -7.29 -6.56
N ASN A 16 -13.54 -6.54 -6.07
CA ASN A 16 -12.69 -5.64 -6.88
C ASN A 16 -11.20 -5.89 -6.58
N VAL A 17 -10.72 -7.10 -6.88
CA VAL A 17 -9.31 -7.44 -6.66
C VAL A 17 -8.42 -6.67 -7.66
N PRO A 18 -7.43 -5.89 -7.20
CA PRO A 18 -6.52 -5.18 -8.09
C PRO A 18 -5.63 -6.16 -8.88
N PRO A 19 -5.08 -5.77 -10.05
CA PRO A 19 -4.30 -6.65 -10.93
C PRO A 19 -3.11 -7.34 -10.24
N GLY A 20 -2.49 -6.69 -9.25
CA GLY A 20 -1.41 -7.28 -8.44
C GLY A 20 -1.89 -8.23 -7.35
N GLY A 21 -3.19 -8.33 -7.10
CA GLY A 21 -3.77 -9.10 -5.99
C GLY A 21 -3.39 -8.55 -4.61
N ILE A 22 -3.66 -9.34 -3.59
CA ILE A 22 -3.23 -9.05 -2.21
C ILE A 22 -1.73 -9.37 -2.10
N LEU A 23 -0.95 -8.42 -1.58
CA LEU A 23 0.50 -8.56 -1.37
C LEU A 23 0.82 -9.19 -0.01
N TYR A 24 0.10 -8.74 1.00
CA TYR A 24 0.23 -9.19 2.38
C TYR A 24 -1.10 -9.03 3.11
N ASP A 25 -1.36 -9.92 4.04
CA ASP A 25 -2.59 -9.99 4.81
C ASP A 25 -2.26 -10.50 6.22
N ASP A 26 -2.61 -9.72 7.26
CA ASP A 26 -2.54 -10.16 8.65
C ASP A 26 -3.93 -10.15 9.31
N SER A 27 -3.99 -10.23 10.65
CA SER A 27 -5.27 -10.22 11.38
C SER A 27 -6.07 -8.94 11.22
N HIS A 28 -5.40 -7.80 10.97
CA HIS A 28 -5.99 -6.45 11.02
C HIS A 28 -5.87 -5.68 9.72
N TRP A 29 -4.78 -5.88 8.97
CA TRP A 29 -4.42 -5.06 7.83
C TRP A 29 -4.19 -5.89 6.57
N VAL A 30 -4.41 -5.27 5.42
CA VAL A 30 -4.15 -5.85 4.09
C VAL A 30 -3.34 -4.86 3.27
N VAL A 31 -2.38 -5.35 2.50
CA VAL A 31 -1.60 -4.56 1.54
C VAL A 31 -1.94 -5.00 0.12
N PHE A 32 -2.22 -4.04 -0.75
CA PHE A 32 -2.40 -4.29 -2.17
C PHE A 32 -2.00 -3.07 -3.02
N LEU A 33 -1.74 -3.31 -4.31
CA LEU A 33 -1.40 -2.24 -5.25
C LEU A 33 -2.64 -1.50 -5.75
N ARG A 34 -2.45 -0.24 -6.12
CA ARG A 34 -3.46 0.54 -6.83
C ARG A 34 -3.67 -0.05 -8.23
N ALA A 35 -4.92 -0.27 -8.62
CA ALA A 35 -5.27 -0.87 -9.91
C ALA A 35 -4.81 -0.05 -11.12
N ARG A 36 -4.80 1.28 -11.02
CA ARG A 36 -4.40 2.20 -12.09
C ARG A 36 -3.41 3.25 -11.57
N PRO A 37 -2.16 2.85 -11.27
CA PRO A 37 -1.17 3.79 -10.78
C PRO A 37 -0.71 4.73 -11.90
N LEU A 38 -0.44 6.00 -11.54
CA LEU A 38 -0.04 7.05 -12.48
C LEU A 38 1.43 7.45 -12.34
N LEU A 39 1.99 7.35 -11.15
CA LEU A 39 3.37 7.75 -10.87
C LEU A 39 4.34 6.59 -11.08
N VAL A 40 4.08 5.47 -10.41
CA VAL A 40 4.87 4.25 -10.47
C VAL A 40 3.96 3.04 -10.33
N PRO A 41 4.29 1.88 -10.92
CA PRO A 41 3.44 0.68 -10.84
C PRO A 41 3.32 0.11 -9.42
N GLY A 42 4.23 0.48 -8.51
CA GLY A 42 4.21 0.09 -7.09
C GLY A 42 3.40 1.01 -6.17
N GLN A 43 2.59 1.95 -6.67
CA GLN A 43 1.65 2.66 -5.81
C GLN A 43 0.63 1.69 -5.21
N GLY A 44 0.35 1.81 -3.93
CA GLY A 44 -0.53 0.88 -3.24
C GLY A 44 -1.20 1.46 -2.00
N PHE A 45 -1.79 0.56 -1.23
CA PHE A 45 -2.53 0.88 -0.01
C PHE A 45 -2.25 -0.14 1.07
N ILE A 46 -2.20 0.32 2.32
CA ILE A 46 -2.37 -0.48 3.53
C ILE A 46 -3.78 -0.16 4.03
N VAL A 47 -4.65 -1.13 4.09
CA VAL A 47 -6.08 -0.96 4.39
C VAL A 47 -6.43 -1.73 5.65
N LEU A 48 -7.17 -1.12 6.57
CA LEU A 48 -7.72 -1.81 7.72
C LEU A 48 -8.81 -2.80 7.25
N LYS A 49 -8.82 -4.03 7.75
CA LYS A 49 -9.84 -5.03 7.36
C LYS A 49 -11.25 -4.64 7.78
N ARG A 50 -11.38 -4.13 9.01
CA ARG A 50 -12.66 -3.65 9.52
C ARG A 50 -12.98 -2.29 8.95
N HIS A 51 -14.22 -2.05 8.55
CA HIS A 51 -14.64 -0.72 8.13
C HIS A 51 -14.53 0.27 9.30
N CYS A 52 -13.74 1.31 9.13
CA CYS A 52 -13.46 2.35 10.09
C CYS A 52 -13.01 3.60 9.32
N GLU A 53 -13.39 4.78 9.77
CA GLU A 53 -13.10 6.04 9.04
C GLU A 53 -12.00 6.86 9.72
N HIS A 54 -11.83 6.74 11.04
CA HIS A 54 -10.96 7.62 11.82
C HIS A 54 -9.97 6.84 12.69
N LEU A 55 -8.75 7.39 12.87
CA LEU A 55 -7.69 6.79 13.68
C LEU A 55 -8.09 6.56 15.15
N ASN A 56 -8.91 7.43 15.72
CA ASN A 56 -9.39 7.30 17.11
C ASN A 56 -10.38 6.14 17.31
N GLN A 57 -10.83 5.50 16.23
CA GLN A 57 -11.68 4.31 16.28
C GLN A 57 -10.88 3.01 16.25
N LEU A 58 -9.57 3.08 16.07
CA LEU A 58 -8.70 1.89 16.08
C LEU A 58 -8.60 1.32 17.49
N THR A 59 -8.61 0.00 17.58
CA THR A 59 -8.22 -0.72 18.79
C THR A 59 -6.71 -0.67 19.00
N PHE A 60 -6.25 -0.89 20.23
CA PHE A 60 -4.81 -0.99 20.51
C PHE A 60 -4.12 -2.12 19.75
N ALA A 61 -4.82 -3.23 19.47
CA ALA A 61 -4.29 -4.33 18.66
C ALA A 61 -4.08 -3.92 17.20
N GLU A 62 -5.04 -3.19 16.61
CA GLU A 62 -4.92 -2.65 15.25
C GLU A 62 -3.78 -1.61 15.14
N LEU A 63 -3.62 -0.76 16.17
CA LEU A 63 -2.51 0.20 16.25
C LEU A 63 -1.16 -0.52 16.41
N ALA A 64 -1.08 -1.53 17.26
CA ALA A 64 0.16 -2.30 17.47
C ALA A 64 0.60 -3.04 16.20
N ALA A 65 -0.36 -3.55 15.40
CA ALA A 65 -0.07 -4.21 14.14
C ALA A 65 0.37 -3.24 13.02
N LEU A 66 0.09 -1.95 13.14
CA LEU A 66 0.43 -0.96 12.11
C LEU A 66 1.95 -0.76 11.96
N GLY A 67 2.71 -0.75 13.04
CA GLY A 67 4.17 -0.62 13.01
C GLY A 67 4.85 -1.73 12.20
N PRO A 68 4.64 -2.99 12.55
CA PRO A 68 5.16 -4.14 11.79
C PRO A 68 4.81 -4.10 10.31
N ILE A 69 3.55 -3.84 9.92
CA ILE A 69 3.17 -3.82 8.51
C ILE A 69 3.81 -2.66 7.72
N LEU A 70 4.01 -1.50 8.34
CA LEU A 70 4.78 -0.41 7.74
C LEU A 70 6.24 -0.82 7.50
N HIS A 71 6.87 -1.47 8.48
CA HIS A 71 8.23 -1.98 8.37
C HIS A 71 8.35 -3.03 7.26
N HIS A 72 7.51 -4.06 7.26
CA HIS A 72 7.51 -5.10 6.23
C HIS A 72 7.29 -4.51 4.83
N THR A 73 6.37 -3.55 4.72
CA THR A 73 6.12 -2.84 3.45
C THR A 73 7.36 -2.09 2.99
N GLN A 74 8.02 -1.33 3.87
CA GLN A 74 9.27 -0.64 3.52
C GLN A 74 10.32 -1.62 3.02
N CYS A 75 10.60 -2.71 3.77
CA CYS A 75 11.58 -3.72 3.40
C CYS A 75 11.27 -4.40 2.05
N ALA A 76 10.00 -4.74 1.79
CA ALA A 76 9.59 -5.35 0.53
C ALA A 76 9.79 -4.40 -0.66
N TYR A 77 9.45 -3.13 -0.50
CA TYR A 77 9.62 -2.11 -1.52
C TYR A 77 11.10 -1.81 -1.80
N ASP A 78 11.93 -1.72 -0.77
CA ASP A 78 13.38 -1.52 -0.91
C ASP A 78 14.03 -2.68 -1.68
N ARG A 79 13.59 -3.91 -1.40
CA ARG A 79 14.11 -5.10 -2.07
C ARG A 79 13.72 -5.18 -3.54
N VAL A 80 12.48 -4.83 -3.90
CA VAL A 80 11.93 -5.03 -5.25
C VAL A 80 12.09 -3.80 -6.13
N LEU A 81 11.72 -2.63 -5.64
CA LEU A 81 11.66 -1.40 -6.42
C LEU A 81 12.87 -0.49 -6.24
N ARG A 82 13.62 -0.65 -5.14
CA ARG A 82 14.76 0.19 -4.78
C ARG A 82 14.45 1.68 -4.86
N PRO A 83 13.37 2.16 -4.23
CA PRO A 83 13.00 3.57 -4.27
C PRO A 83 14.01 4.40 -3.50
N ALA A 84 14.15 5.69 -3.83
CA ALA A 84 14.88 6.64 -2.99
C ALA A 84 14.21 6.84 -1.63
N LYS A 85 12.87 6.70 -1.57
CA LYS A 85 12.05 6.74 -0.35
C LYS A 85 10.68 6.13 -0.59
N VAL A 86 10.09 5.49 0.42
CA VAL A 86 8.66 5.15 0.45
C VAL A 86 7.93 6.15 1.35
N HIS A 87 6.90 6.78 0.83
CA HIS A 87 6.03 7.66 1.60
C HIS A 87 4.76 6.91 1.98
N PHE A 88 4.39 7.02 3.26
CA PHE A 88 3.11 6.54 3.78
C PHE A 88 2.26 7.76 4.14
N GLY A 89 1.05 7.83 3.62
CA GLY A 89 0.18 8.98 3.84
C GLY A 89 -1.27 8.58 4.08
N LEU A 90 -1.85 9.08 5.16
CA LEU A 90 -3.26 8.93 5.48
C LEU A 90 -4.00 10.19 5.00
N TYR A 91 -4.79 10.07 3.95
CA TYR A 91 -5.57 11.18 3.40
C TYR A 91 -7.07 10.97 3.57
N ALA A 92 -7.60 9.79 3.24
CA ALA A 92 -8.97 9.33 3.43
C ALA A 92 -10.06 10.29 2.91
N GLU A 93 -9.77 11.09 1.87
CA GLU A 93 -10.70 12.10 1.34
C GLU A 93 -11.74 11.49 0.39
N GLY A 94 -11.29 10.71 -0.60
CA GLY A 94 -12.16 10.12 -1.62
C GLY A 94 -12.82 8.81 -1.17
N VAL A 95 -12.14 8.04 -0.34
CA VAL A 95 -12.62 6.81 0.28
C VAL A 95 -12.41 6.95 1.78
N ARG A 96 -13.50 7.04 2.54
CA ARG A 96 -13.44 7.29 3.98
C ARG A 96 -12.88 6.13 4.79
N HIS A 97 -13.01 4.89 4.29
CA HIS A 97 -12.42 3.70 4.91
C HIS A 97 -10.94 3.91 5.18
N LEU A 98 -10.50 3.69 6.41
CA LEU A 98 -9.15 3.98 6.88
C LEU A 98 -8.11 3.20 6.07
N HIS A 99 -7.27 3.93 5.36
CA HIS A 99 -6.19 3.38 4.56
C HIS A 99 -5.02 4.35 4.48
N LEU A 100 -3.82 3.79 4.38
CA LEU A 100 -2.61 4.55 4.08
C LEU A 100 -2.22 4.33 2.63
N HIS A 101 -1.89 5.41 1.95
CA HIS A 101 -1.27 5.36 0.63
C HIS A 101 0.19 4.96 0.75
N ILE A 102 0.64 4.07 -0.13
CA ILE A 102 2.05 3.72 -0.32
C ILE A 102 2.49 4.39 -1.62
N ILE A 103 3.43 5.33 -1.54
CA ILE A 103 3.89 6.09 -2.69
C ILE A 103 5.42 6.01 -2.75
N PRO A 104 5.98 5.07 -3.53
CA PRO A 104 7.42 4.98 -3.71
C PRO A 104 7.92 6.13 -4.58
N ARG A 105 8.95 6.84 -4.10
CA ARG A 105 9.68 7.85 -4.86
C ARG A 105 10.88 7.20 -5.52
N MET A 106 10.85 7.14 -6.85
CA MET A 106 11.96 6.55 -7.61
C MET A 106 13.12 7.54 -7.74
N PRO A 107 14.40 7.05 -7.83
CA PRO A 107 15.57 7.92 -8.00
C PRO A 107 15.50 8.81 -9.25
N THR A 108 14.79 8.36 -10.28
CA THR A 108 14.58 9.09 -11.54
C THR A 108 13.53 10.21 -11.47
N MET A 109 12.83 10.34 -10.34
CA MET A 109 11.84 11.40 -10.15
C MET A 109 12.51 12.74 -9.80
N PRO A 110 11.83 13.89 -10.04
CA PRO A 110 12.37 15.20 -9.70
C PRO A 110 12.86 15.28 -8.26
N ALA A 111 13.88 16.11 -8.03
CA ALA A 111 14.57 16.23 -6.73
C ALA A 111 13.62 16.47 -5.55
N GLY A 112 14.12 16.17 -4.33
CA GLY A 112 13.34 16.06 -3.10
C GLY A 112 12.61 17.32 -2.61
N ASN A 113 12.86 18.48 -3.17
CA ASN A 113 12.15 19.72 -2.87
C ASN A 113 10.73 19.80 -3.48
N ILE A 114 10.35 18.86 -4.39
CA ILE A 114 8.97 18.75 -4.88
C ILE A 114 8.25 17.68 -4.03
N PRO A 115 7.22 18.07 -3.24
CA PRO A 115 6.46 17.14 -2.43
C PRO A 115 5.80 16.05 -3.29
N MET A 116 5.78 14.81 -2.80
CA MET A 116 5.14 13.68 -3.50
C MET A 116 3.63 13.89 -3.68
N THR A 117 2.98 14.58 -2.75
CA THR A 117 1.58 14.99 -2.87
C THR A 117 1.35 15.87 -4.09
N PHE A 118 2.24 16.84 -4.34
CA PHE A 118 2.18 17.70 -5.54
C PHE A 118 2.34 16.88 -6.83
N LEU A 119 3.32 15.97 -6.87
CA LEU A 119 3.51 15.09 -8.03
C LEU A 119 2.28 14.19 -8.25
N HIS A 120 1.63 13.73 -7.18
CA HIS A 120 0.43 12.91 -7.27
C HIS A 120 -0.75 13.70 -7.85
N VAL A 121 -1.01 14.90 -7.34
CA VAL A 121 -2.06 15.80 -7.85
C VAL A 121 -1.79 16.19 -9.31
N TRP A 122 -0.56 16.57 -9.62
CA TRP A 122 -0.14 16.95 -10.99
C TRP A 122 -0.34 15.81 -11.98
N THR A 123 0.07 14.58 -11.63
CA THR A 123 -0.13 13.42 -12.51
C THR A 123 -1.61 13.07 -12.67
N GLY A 124 -2.43 13.28 -11.63
CA GLY A 124 -3.88 13.14 -11.69
C GLY A 124 -4.51 14.14 -12.68
N LEU A 125 -4.07 15.40 -12.63
CA LEU A 125 -4.51 16.43 -13.57
C LEU A 125 -4.12 16.09 -15.02
N LEU A 126 -2.87 15.69 -15.26
CA LEU A 126 -2.42 15.25 -16.59
C LEU A 126 -3.23 14.04 -17.10
N ALA A 127 -3.59 13.13 -16.23
CA ALA A 127 -4.42 11.98 -16.59
C ALA A 127 -5.86 12.38 -16.94
N SER A 128 -6.46 13.33 -16.20
CA SER A 128 -7.80 13.86 -16.50
C SER A 128 -7.84 14.57 -17.87
N MET A 129 -6.73 15.21 -18.24
CA MET A 129 -6.54 15.82 -19.58
C MET A 129 -6.11 14.80 -20.65
N ARG A 130 -6.07 13.50 -20.36
CA ARG A 130 -5.60 12.41 -21.23
C ARG A 130 -4.14 12.53 -21.69
N LEU A 131 -3.35 13.37 -21.05
CA LEU A 131 -1.92 13.57 -21.33
C LEU A 131 -1.03 12.52 -20.65
N LYS A 132 -1.55 11.83 -19.64
CA LYS A 132 -0.87 10.70 -18.97
C LYS A 132 -1.80 9.51 -18.85
N ARG A 133 -1.30 8.33 -19.21
CA ARG A 133 -2.03 7.06 -19.04
C ARG A 133 -1.54 6.32 -17.79
N PRO A 134 -2.41 5.59 -17.08
CA PRO A 134 -2.00 4.70 -16.02
C PRO A 134 -1.14 3.54 -16.58
N PHE A 135 -0.34 2.93 -15.71
CA PHE A 135 0.36 1.69 -16.03
C PHE A 135 -0.64 0.56 -16.33
N SER A 136 -0.26 -0.34 -17.21
CA SER A 136 -1.10 -1.48 -17.58
C SER A 136 -1.24 -2.49 -16.44
N ASP A 137 -2.34 -3.24 -16.46
CA ASP A 137 -2.62 -4.28 -15.47
C ASP A 137 -1.52 -5.36 -15.45
N ALA A 138 -0.92 -5.69 -16.59
CA ALA A 138 0.19 -6.64 -16.69
C ALA A 138 1.42 -6.15 -15.90
N ILE A 139 1.79 -4.88 -16.03
CA ILE A 139 2.92 -4.29 -15.29
C ILE A 139 2.61 -4.27 -13.79
N VAL A 140 1.39 -3.91 -13.40
CA VAL A 140 0.97 -3.90 -11.99
C VAL A 140 0.97 -5.31 -11.41
N ALA A 141 0.51 -6.30 -12.17
CA ALA A 141 0.48 -7.70 -11.75
C ALA A 141 1.91 -8.27 -11.57
N ASP A 142 2.83 -7.95 -12.48
CA ASP A 142 4.23 -8.35 -12.38
C ASP A 142 4.90 -7.80 -11.13
N VAL A 143 4.83 -6.48 -10.91
CA VAL A 143 5.35 -5.84 -9.70
C VAL A 143 4.69 -6.40 -8.44
N GLY A 144 3.37 -6.66 -8.48
CA GLY A 144 2.64 -7.28 -7.38
C GLY A 144 3.15 -8.68 -7.04
N GLY A 145 3.48 -9.48 -8.05
CA GLY A 145 4.06 -10.82 -7.87
C GLY A 145 5.41 -10.77 -7.13
N HIS A 146 6.32 -9.90 -7.56
CA HIS A 146 7.62 -9.72 -6.93
C HIS A 146 7.51 -9.18 -5.49
N LEU A 147 6.63 -8.20 -5.24
CA LEU A 147 6.39 -7.68 -3.89
C LEU A 147 5.81 -8.75 -2.96
N ARG A 148 4.86 -9.56 -3.42
CA ARG A 148 4.28 -10.65 -2.63
C ARG A 148 5.34 -11.66 -2.19
N GLN A 149 6.24 -12.04 -3.10
CA GLN A 149 7.37 -12.92 -2.78
C GLN A 149 8.31 -12.29 -1.73
N ALA A 150 8.59 -11.00 -1.87
CA ALA A 150 9.40 -10.26 -0.91
C ALA A 150 8.75 -10.21 0.49
N PHE A 151 7.45 -9.92 0.58
CA PHE A 151 6.71 -9.97 1.84
C PHE A 151 6.80 -11.35 2.51
N ALA A 152 6.56 -12.42 1.76
CA ALA A 152 6.63 -13.78 2.29
C ALA A 152 8.00 -14.10 2.93
N VAL A 153 9.10 -13.68 2.27
CA VAL A 153 10.46 -13.89 2.80
C VAL A 153 10.70 -13.05 4.07
N ILE A 154 10.27 -11.79 4.08
CA ILE A 154 10.52 -10.87 5.21
C ILE A 154 9.77 -11.35 6.43
N VAL A 155 8.47 -11.64 6.30
CA VAL A 155 7.62 -12.09 7.42
C VAL A 155 8.11 -13.42 8.01
N ASN A 156 8.53 -14.38 7.16
CA ASN A 156 9.08 -15.64 7.63
C ASN A 156 10.37 -15.44 8.44
N ASN A 157 11.25 -14.54 8.01
CA ASN A 157 12.51 -14.26 8.72
C ASN A 157 12.25 -13.61 10.10
N ASP A 158 11.29 -12.68 10.21
CA ASP A 158 10.94 -12.04 11.48
C ASP A 158 10.30 -13.04 12.46
N THR A 159 9.52 -13.98 11.96
CA THR A 159 8.93 -15.05 12.79
C THR A 159 10.00 -15.97 13.37
N ILE A 160 11.02 -16.33 12.59
CA ILE A 160 12.14 -17.18 13.02
C ILE A 160 13.05 -16.43 14.00
N GLY A 161 13.34 -15.15 13.74
CA GLY A 161 14.17 -14.31 14.63
C GLY A 161 13.54 -14.12 16.02
N ASN A 162 12.24 -13.91 16.11
CA ASN A 162 11.51 -13.76 17.37
C ASN A 162 11.41 -15.06 18.20
N THR A 163 11.40 -16.22 17.57
CA THR A 163 11.41 -17.50 18.29
C THR A 163 12.75 -17.81 18.95
N GLN A 164 13.86 -17.28 18.45
CA GLN A 164 15.18 -17.49 19.04
C GLN A 164 15.52 -16.50 20.17
N SER A 165 14.93 -15.31 20.19
CA SER A 165 15.16 -14.30 21.24
C SER A 165 14.31 -14.51 22.50
N GLY A 166 13.33 -15.38 22.48
CA GLY A 166 12.47 -15.72 23.64
C GLY A 166 12.97 -16.87 24.52
N GLN A 167 14.19 -17.42 24.28
CA GLN A 167 14.74 -18.57 25.02
C GLN A 167 15.98 -18.22 25.87
N ASN A 168 16.25 -16.93 26.14
CA ASN A 168 17.32 -16.49 27.06
C ASN A 168 16.74 -15.86 28.32
#